data_7bd62151d2e81c21a2ff8dc7316075a3
#
_entry.id   7bd62151d2e81c21a2ff8dc7316075a3
#
_cell.length_a   1.000
_cell.length_b   1.000
_cell.length_c   1.000
_cell.angle_alpha   90.00
_cell.angle_beta   90.00
_cell.angle_gamma   90.00
#
_symmetry.space_group_name_H-M   'P 1'
#
loop_
_entity.id
_entity.type
_entity.pdbx_description
1 polymer ?
#
loop_
_entity_poly.entity_id
_entity_poly.type
_entity_poly.pdbx_seq_one_letter_code
_entity_poly.pdbx_strand_id
1 'polypeptide(L)'
;MKVLIIQDQMLTKGGSEKVFTYIAVCFPYAELFTLSYNKDTSLAFSRSDDLNTSPIFNMLIRKHSAFKFFFPLLTYYFQFKNFKHYDLIITSSATVAKYIRKFDGKHICYCYVPTRAIWEVDNYFPKKTFIKKVFNIFLPWLKSRDLKTTN
;
A
#
# COMPACT_ATOMS: atom_id res chain seq x y z
N MET A 1 7.40 5.24 -22.28
CA MET A 1 7.53 5.33 -20.80
C MET A 1 6.49 4.40 -20.17
N LYS A 2 6.94 3.38 -19.44
CA LYS A 2 6.05 2.47 -18.71
C LYS A 2 5.78 3.03 -17.32
N VAL A 3 4.51 3.30 -17.04
CA VAL A 3 4.05 3.88 -15.78
C VAL A 3 3.25 2.86 -14.99
N LEU A 4 3.52 2.75 -13.69
CA LEU A 4 2.75 1.94 -12.75
C LEU A 4 2.19 2.85 -11.65
N ILE A 5 0.90 2.75 -11.37
CA ILE A 5 0.26 3.44 -10.25
C ILE A 5 -0.15 2.39 -9.21
N ILE A 6 0.26 2.61 -7.96
CA ILE A 6 0.04 1.66 -6.87
C ILE A 6 -0.77 2.32 -5.77
N GLN A 7 -1.81 1.62 -5.30
CA GLN A 7 -2.54 1.92 -4.06
C GLN A 7 -2.29 0.80 -3.05
N ASP A 8 -2.20 1.12 -1.77
CA ASP A 8 -2.02 0.11 -0.72
C ASP A 8 -3.11 -0.97 -0.75
N GLN A 9 -4.36 -0.54 -0.74
CA GLN A 9 -5.55 -1.40 -0.78
C GLN A 9 -6.77 -0.62 -1.29
N MET A 10 -7.73 -1.32 -1.89
CA MET A 10 -9.00 -0.78 -2.39
C MET A 10 -10.16 -1.56 -1.76
N LEU A 11 -10.38 -1.36 -0.45
CA LEU A 11 -11.37 -2.09 0.35
C LEU A 11 -12.50 -1.21 0.87
N THR A 12 -12.39 0.11 0.74
CA THR A 12 -13.33 1.08 1.28
C THR A 12 -13.60 2.19 0.26
N LYS A 13 -14.55 3.09 0.57
CA LYS A 13 -14.84 4.30 -0.23
C LYS A 13 -14.20 5.52 0.44
N GLY A 14 -12.92 5.45 0.73
CA GLY A 14 -12.18 6.49 1.44
C GLY A 14 -11.61 7.60 0.56
N GLY A 15 -10.94 8.56 1.20
CA GLY A 15 -10.27 9.66 0.52
C GLY A 15 -9.06 9.22 -0.31
N SER A 16 -8.31 8.23 0.19
CA SER A 16 -7.14 7.69 -0.51
C SER A 16 -7.53 7.01 -1.81
N GLU A 17 -8.63 6.28 -1.83
CA GLU A 17 -9.16 5.62 -3.01
C GLU A 17 -9.60 6.65 -4.06
N LYS A 18 -10.20 7.77 -3.65
CA LYS A 18 -10.54 8.88 -4.56
C LYS A 18 -9.30 9.48 -5.20
N VAL A 19 -8.25 9.76 -4.42
CA VAL A 19 -7.00 10.32 -4.96
C VAL A 19 -6.37 9.35 -5.96
N PHE A 20 -6.31 8.05 -5.63
CA PHE A 20 -5.82 7.04 -6.56
C PHE A 20 -6.60 7.05 -7.89
N THR A 21 -7.93 7.14 -7.83
CA THR A 21 -8.75 7.18 -9.06
C THR A 21 -8.49 8.42 -9.89
N TYR A 22 -8.29 9.58 -9.28
CA TYR A 22 -7.90 10.81 -10.00
C TYR A 22 -6.52 10.68 -10.64
N ILE A 23 -5.53 10.14 -9.92
CA ILE A 23 -4.20 9.88 -10.50
C ILE A 23 -4.32 8.92 -11.69
N ALA A 24 -5.11 7.85 -11.56
CA ALA A 24 -5.34 6.89 -12.65
C ALA A 24 -5.97 7.51 -13.90
N VAL A 25 -6.83 8.51 -13.74
CA VAL A 25 -7.42 9.28 -14.86
C VAL A 25 -6.36 10.16 -15.53
N CYS A 26 -5.46 10.79 -14.77
CA CYS A 26 -4.39 11.62 -15.31
C CYS A 26 -3.36 10.81 -16.14
N PHE A 27 -3.26 9.50 -15.90
CA PHE A 27 -2.33 8.60 -16.58
C PHE A 27 -3.10 7.43 -17.22
N PRO A 28 -3.84 7.64 -18.33
CA PRO A 28 -4.76 6.65 -18.89
C PRO A 28 -4.06 5.37 -19.38
N TYR A 29 -2.78 5.44 -19.72
CA TYR A 29 -1.98 4.29 -20.19
C TYR A 29 -1.15 3.62 -19.08
N ALA A 30 -1.25 4.08 -17.83
CA ALA A 30 -0.54 3.47 -16.70
C ALA A 30 -1.17 2.14 -16.32
N GLU A 31 -0.34 1.18 -15.95
CA GLU A 31 -0.79 -0.02 -15.27
C GLU A 31 -1.23 0.32 -13.84
N LEU A 32 -2.30 -0.30 -13.36
CA LEU A 32 -2.85 -0.09 -12.03
C LEU A 32 -2.63 -1.32 -11.16
N PHE A 33 -2.19 -1.12 -9.93
CA PHE A 33 -1.95 -2.20 -8.99
C PHE A 33 -2.40 -1.87 -7.57
N THR A 34 -3.00 -2.85 -6.90
CA THR A 34 -3.26 -2.81 -5.46
C THR A 34 -3.03 -4.19 -4.84
N LEU A 35 -2.77 -4.24 -3.52
CA LEU A 35 -2.62 -5.53 -2.83
C LEU A 35 -3.95 -6.29 -2.76
N SER A 36 -5.03 -5.57 -2.51
CA SER A 36 -6.36 -6.15 -2.35
C SER A 36 -7.43 -5.19 -2.84
N TYR A 37 -8.43 -5.75 -3.52
CA TYR A 37 -9.58 -5.04 -4.09
C TYR A 37 -10.87 -5.78 -3.78
N ASN A 38 -11.89 -5.06 -3.37
CA ASN A 38 -13.26 -5.59 -3.20
C ASN A 38 -14.24 -4.68 -3.94
N LYS A 39 -14.84 -5.19 -5.03
CA LYS A 39 -15.81 -4.46 -5.87
C LYS A 39 -17.01 -3.92 -5.07
N ASP A 40 -17.48 -4.66 -4.07
CA ASP A 40 -18.71 -4.33 -3.34
C ASP A 40 -18.51 -3.18 -2.35
N THR A 41 -17.32 -3.09 -1.76
CA THR A 41 -17.02 -2.14 -0.67
C THR A 41 -16.11 -0.99 -1.08
N SER A 42 -15.41 -1.11 -2.21
CA SER A 42 -14.50 -0.08 -2.71
C SER A 42 -15.23 0.97 -3.56
N LEU A 43 -14.53 2.05 -3.86
CA LEU A 43 -14.98 3.07 -4.79
C LEU A 43 -14.98 2.48 -6.21
N ALA A 44 -16.13 2.55 -6.89
CA ALA A 44 -16.21 2.23 -8.32
C ALA A 44 -15.54 3.35 -9.13
N PHE A 45 -14.74 3.00 -10.12
CA PHE A 45 -14.12 3.94 -11.05
C PHE A 45 -13.99 3.34 -12.45
N SER A 46 -13.83 4.19 -13.46
CA SER A 46 -13.88 3.80 -14.87
C SER A 46 -12.87 2.73 -15.30
N ARG A 47 -11.75 2.63 -14.61
CA ARG A 47 -10.67 1.67 -14.87
C ARG A 47 -10.56 0.55 -13.84
N SER A 48 -11.66 0.24 -13.14
CA SER A 48 -11.69 -0.81 -12.11
C SER A 48 -11.35 -2.21 -12.67
N ASP A 49 -11.66 -2.45 -13.94
CA ASP A 49 -11.40 -3.75 -14.60
C ASP A 49 -9.93 -3.91 -15.03
N ASP A 50 -9.19 -2.80 -15.17
CA ASP A 50 -7.74 -2.79 -15.43
C ASP A 50 -6.91 -2.97 -14.16
N LEU A 51 -7.54 -3.01 -12.98
CA LEU A 51 -6.85 -3.02 -11.70
C LEU A 51 -6.26 -4.40 -11.40
N ASN A 52 -4.95 -4.50 -11.49
CA ASN A 52 -4.22 -5.69 -11.11
C ASN A 52 -4.13 -5.81 -9.59
N THR A 53 -4.25 -7.02 -9.09
CA THR A 53 -4.13 -7.33 -7.67
C THR A 53 -3.08 -8.43 -7.43
N SER A 54 -2.59 -8.51 -6.20
CA SER A 54 -1.81 -9.68 -5.79
C SER A 54 -2.78 -10.83 -5.45
N PRO A 55 -2.79 -11.95 -6.18
CA PRO A 55 -3.75 -13.04 -5.93
C PRO A 55 -3.73 -13.53 -4.48
N ILE A 56 -2.53 -13.70 -3.91
CA ILE A 56 -2.32 -14.16 -2.54
C ILE A 56 -2.89 -13.15 -1.54
N PHE A 57 -2.51 -11.89 -1.66
CA PHE A 57 -2.95 -10.86 -0.72
C PHE A 57 -4.41 -10.48 -0.93
N ASN A 58 -4.92 -10.53 -2.16
CA ASN A 58 -6.33 -10.31 -2.42
C ASN A 58 -7.21 -11.38 -1.74
N MET A 59 -6.74 -12.62 -1.67
CA MET A 59 -7.42 -13.69 -0.94
C MET A 59 -7.32 -13.51 0.58
N LEU A 60 -6.13 -13.17 1.10
CA LEU A 60 -5.86 -13.05 2.54
C LEU A 60 -6.44 -11.76 3.15
N ILE A 61 -6.47 -10.66 2.40
CA ILE A 61 -6.84 -9.34 2.89
C ILE A 61 -8.22 -8.95 2.34
N ARG A 62 -9.26 -9.61 2.82
CA ARG A 62 -10.64 -9.25 2.48
C ARG A 62 -11.23 -8.16 3.36
N LYS A 63 -10.64 -7.90 4.52
CA LYS A 63 -11.07 -6.89 5.48
C LYS A 63 -9.88 -6.06 5.93
N HIS A 64 -10.12 -4.80 6.23
CA HIS A 64 -9.09 -3.87 6.73
C HIS A 64 -8.36 -4.38 8.00
N SER A 65 -9.03 -5.16 8.84
CA SER A 65 -8.41 -5.77 10.03
C SER A 65 -7.32 -6.79 9.67
N ALA A 66 -7.50 -7.56 8.61
CA ALA A 66 -6.51 -8.52 8.13
C ALA A 66 -5.25 -7.81 7.60
N PHE A 67 -5.41 -6.65 6.95
CA PHE A 67 -4.28 -5.83 6.51
C PHE A 67 -3.34 -5.46 7.66
N LYS A 68 -3.88 -5.13 8.84
CA LYS A 68 -3.09 -4.81 10.03
C LYS A 68 -2.22 -5.98 10.48
N PHE A 69 -2.77 -7.19 10.44
CA PHE A 69 -2.04 -8.40 10.83
C PHE A 69 -0.86 -8.69 9.89
N PHE A 70 -1.08 -8.56 8.58
CA PHE A 70 -0.08 -8.84 7.58
C PHE A 70 0.88 -7.68 7.30
N PHE A 71 0.76 -6.55 7.99
CA PHE A 71 1.51 -5.33 7.72
C PHE A 71 3.04 -5.54 7.59
N PRO A 72 3.76 -6.25 8.49
CA PRO A 72 5.19 -6.48 8.33
C PRO A 72 5.53 -7.26 7.05
N LEU A 73 4.72 -8.27 6.72
CA LEU A 73 4.89 -9.08 5.50
C LEU A 73 4.64 -8.26 4.24
N LEU A 74 3.63 -7.38 4.25
CA LEU A 74 3.32 -6.49 3.13
C LEU A 74 4.43 -5.46 2.88
N THR A 75 5.03 -4.93 3.95
CA THR A 75 6.20 -4.05 3.86
C THR A 75 7.36 -4.78 3.21
N TYR A 76 7.59 -6.02 3.60
CA TYR A 76 8.62 -6.87 3.03
C TYR A 76 8.35 -7.17 1.54
N TYR A 77 7.11 -7.48 1.19
CA TYR A 77 6.71 -7.73 -0.20
C TYR A 77 7.11 -6.59 -1.14
N PHE A 78 6.78 -5.33 -0.81
CA PHE A 78 7.13 -4.18 -1.66
C PHE A 78 8.63 -3.92 -1.75
N GLN A 79 9.41 -4.28 -0.73
CA GLN A 79 10.87 -4.14 -0.77
C GLN A 79 11.54 -5.11 -1.73
N PHE A 80 10.97 -6.32 -1.89
CA PHE A 80 11.60 -7.39 -2.66
C PHE A 80 10.96 -7.63 -4.02
N LYS A 81 9.74 -7.16 -4.25
CA LYS A 81 9.10 -7.22 -5.57
C LYS A 81 9.93 -6.42 -6.57
N ASN A 82 10.19 -7.03 -7.71
CA ASN A 82 10.97 -6.41 -8.78
C ASN A 82 10.05 -5.53 -9.65
N PHE A 83 10.40 -4.25 -9.76
CA PHE A 83 9.70 -3.25 -10.55
C PHE A 83 10.60 -2.63 -11.66
N LYS A 84 11.74 -3.25 -11.97
CA LYS A 84 12.76 -2.70 -12.88
C LYS A 84 12.28 -2.44 -14.32
N HIS A 85 11.16 -3.03 -14.71
CA HIS A 85 10.60 -2.85 -16.05
C HIS A 85 9.71 -1.61 -16.22
N TYR A 86 9.51 -0.82 -15.15
CA TYR A 86 8.82 0.46 -15.20
C TYR A 86 9.82 1.62 -15.24
N ASP A 87 9.44 2.74 -15.88
CA ASP A 87 10.21 3.98 -15.92
C ASP A 87 9.76 4.94 -14.81
N LEU A 88 8.47 4.89 -14.46
CA LEU A 88 7.85 5.70 -13.42
C LEU A 88 6.92 4.86 -12.57
N ILE A 89 7.05 5.00 -11.26
CA ILE A 89 6.07 4.48 -10.29
C ILE A 89 5.48 5.64 -9.52
N ILE A 90 4.14 5.68 -9.46
CA ILE A 90 3.40 6.62 -8.62
C ILE A 90 2.68 5.81 -7.55
N THR A 91 3.00 6.05 -6.28
CA THR A 91 2.31 5.39 -5.16
C THR A 91 1.40 6.36 -4.44
N SER A 92 0.16 5.94 -4.25
CA SER A 92 -0.84 6.59 -3.39
C SER A 92 -0.88 5.78 -2.09
N SER A 93 -0.13 6.21 -1.08
CA SER A 93 0.16 5.36 0.08
C SER A 93 -0.03 6.05 1.42
N ALA A 94 -0.74 5.37 2.30
CA ALA A 94 -0.79 5.66 3.73
C ALA A 94 0.04 4.66 4.55
N THR A 95 0.48 3.53 3.93
CA THR A 95 1.04 2.40 4.67
C THR A 95 2.25 1.76 4.00
N VAL A 96 2.06 0.87 3.02
CA VAL A 96 3.12 -0.07 2.59
C VAL A 96 3.66 0.15 1.18
N ALA A 97 2.91 0.72 0.27
CA ALA A 97 3.34 0.89 -1.13
C ALA A 97 4.52 1.87 -1.30
N LYS A 98 4.79 2.72 -0.31
CA LYS A 98 5.95 3.62 -0.28
C LYS A 98 7.30 2.91 -0.09
N TYR A 99 7.32 1.64 0.33
CA TYR A 99 8.55 0.90 0.63
C TYR A 99 9.21 0.22 -0.58
N ILE A 100 8.89 0.62 -1.78
CA ILE A 100 9.51 0.10 -3.01
C ILE A 100 11.01 0.37 -3.01
N ARG A 101 11.83 -0.64 -3.35
CA ARG A 101 13.29 -0.55 -3.39
C ARG A 101 13.93 -1.07 -4.68
N LYS A 102 13.44 -2.19 -5.22
CA LYS A 102 13.99 -2.80 -6.42
C LYS A 102 13.44 -2.11 -7.67
N PHE A 103 13.86 -0.88 -7.86
CA PHE A 103 13.41 -0.02 -8.93
C PHE A 103 14.51 0.97 -9.32
N ASP A 104 14.79 1.11 -10.60
CA ASP A 104 15.86 1.95 -11.13
C ASP A 104 15.32 3.25 -11.78
N GLY A 105 13.99 3.39 -11.90
CA GLY A 105 13.30 4.56 -12.46
C GLY A 105 12.94 5.63 -11.44
N LYS A 106 11.98 6.49 -11.77
CA LYS A 106 11.50 7.57 -10.91
C LYS A 106 10.33 7.11 -10.05
N HIS A 107 10.44 7.23 -8.72
CA HIS A 107 9.37 6.95 -7.77
C HIS A 107 8.80 8.25 -7.20
N ILE A 108 7.50 8.46 -7.38
CA ILE A 108 6.74 9.57 -6.78
C ILE A 108 5.77 8.98 -5.78
N CYS A 109 5.87 9.38 -4.52
CA CYS A 109 4.97 8.91 -3.47
C CYS A 109 4.03 10.03 -3.00
N TYR A 110 2.74 9.88 -3.26
CA TYR A 110 1.71 10.67 -2.60
C TYR A 110 1.45 10.03 -1.22
N CYS A 111 2.16 10.53 -0.21
CA CYS A 111 2.07 10.01 1.15
C CYS A 111 1.05 10.83 1.95
N TYR A 112 -0.04 10.19 2.38
CA TYR A 112 -1.13 10.88 3.11
C TYR A 112 -0.75 11.27 4.52
N VAL A 113 -0.10 10.35 5.22
CA VAL A 113 0.33 10.51 6.63
C VAL A 113 1.51 9.59 6.90
N PRO A 114 2.34 9.90 7.91
CA PRO A 114 3.25 8.90 8.48
C PRO A 114 2.47 7.66 8.88
N THR A 115 3.09 6.50 8.73
CA THR A 115 2.39 5.22 8.94
C THR A 115 1.90 5.09 10.38
N ARG A 116 0.63 5.40 10.65
CA ARG A 116 0.03 5.39 12.00
C ARG A 116 0.27 4.09 12.76
N ALA A 117 0.21 2.95 12.06
CA ALA A 117 0.49 1.65 12.67
C ALA A 117 1.86 1.57 13.32
N ILE A 118 2.84 2.35 12.85
CA ILE A 118 4.22 2.38 13.35
C ILE A 118 4.41 3.45 14.43
N TRP A 119 3.81 4.63 14.24
CA TRP A 119 4.05 5.79 15.09
C TRP A 119 3.03 5.97 16.20
N GLU A 120 1.81 5.44 15.98
CA GLU A 120 0.69 5.51 16.92
C GLU A 120 0.18 4.11 17.30
N VAL A 121 1.09 3.19 17.63
CA VAL A 121 0.78 1.76 17.87
C VAL A 121 -0.33 1.58 18.90
N ASP A 122 -0.34 2.38 19.95
CA ASP A 122 -1.31 2.28 21.04
C ASP A 122 -2.73 2.66 20.60
N ASN A 123 -2.84 3.64 19.71
CA ASN A 123 -4.11 4.09 19.15
C ASN A 123 -4.60 3.17 18.02
N TYR A 124 -3.67 2.55 17.30
CA TYR A 124 -3.97 1.75 16.13
C TYR A 124 -4.36 0.30 16.45
N PHE A 125 -3.80 -0.28 17.51
CA PHE A 125 -4.09 -1.64 17.96
C PHE A 125 -4.81 -1.64 19.30
N PRO A 126 -5.88 -2.44 19.46
CA PRO A 126 -6.54 -2.59 20.77
C PRO A 126 -5.56 -3.01 21.85
N LYS A 127 -5.74 -2.47 23.06
CA LYS A 127 -4.91 -2.82 24.22
C LYS A 127 -4.93 -4.35 24.45
N LYS A 128 -3.75 -4.96 24.70
CA LYS A 128 -3.55 -6.38 25.04
C LYS A 128 -3.84 -7.41 23.92
N THR A 129 -3.85 -7.04 22.64
CA THR A 129 -4.03 -8.02 21.57
C THR A 129 -2.70 -8.75 21.28
N PHE A 130 -2.76 -10.07 20.99
CA PHE A 130 -1.60 -10.87 20.54
C PHE A 130 -0.93 -10.23 19.31
N ILE A 131 -1.73 -9.70 18.39
CA ILE A 131 -1.26 -8.97 17.21
C ILE A 131 -0.33 -7.81 17.58
N LYS A 132 -0.66 -7.05 18.62
CA LYS A 132 0.17 -5.94 19.11
C LYS A 132 1.52 -6.43 19.64
N LYS A 133 1.55 -7.56 20.36
CA LYS A 133 2.80 -8.14 20.84
C LYS A 133 3.73 -8.53 19.69
N VAL A 134 3.20 -9.25 18.69
CA VAL A 134 3.95 -9.63 17.48
C VAL A 134 4.42 -8.40 16.73
N PHE A 135 3.55 -7.40 16.56
CA PHE A 135 3.88 -6.15 15.86
C PHE A 135 5.02 -5.39 16.55
N ASN A 136 5.02 -5.33 17.88
CA ASN A 136 6.05 -4.64 18.66
C ASN A 136 7.45 -5.26 18.48
N ILE A 137 7.56 -6.55 18.18
CA ILE A 137 8.84 -7.19 17.87
C ILE A 137 9.45 -6.58 16.60
N PHE A 138 8.62 -6.30 15.60
CA PHE A 138 9.07 -5.73 14.33
C PHE A 138 9.12 -4.19 14.33
N LEU A 139 8.61 -3.54 15.37
CA LEU A 139 8.43 -2.09 15.42
C LEU A 139 9.75 -1.29 15.24
N PRO A 140 10.89 -1.63 15.88
CA PRO A 140 12.15 -0.90 15.67
C PRO A 140 12.62 -0.97 14.21
N TRP A 141 12.49 -2.14 13.61
CA TRP A 141 12.84 -2.34 12.20
C TRP A 141 11.90 -1.54 11.27
N LEU A 142 10.57 -1.57 11.53
CA LEU A 142 9.59 -0.82 10.76
C LEU A 142 9.82 0.71 10.88
N LYS A 143 10.13 1.23 12.07
CA LYS A 143 10.47 2.66 12.28
C LYS A 143 11.71 3.06 11.49
N SER A 144 12.78 2.27 11.58
CA SER A 144 14.00 2.52 10.80
C SER A 144 13.73 2.54 9.29
N ARG A 145 12.82 1.70 8.81
CA ARG A 145 12.43 1.67 7.40
C ARG A 145 11.58 2.86 7.00
N ASP A 146 10.62 3.24 7.81
CA ASP A 146 9.73 4.38 7.55
C ASP A 146 10.54 5.68 7.42
N LEU A 147 11.51 5.90 8.30
CA LEU A 147 12.42 7.05 8.22
C LEU A 147 13.28 7.06 6.95
N LYS A 148 13.75 5.89 6.49
CA LYS A 148 14.56 5.81 5.26
C LYS A 148 13.78 6.01 3.96
N THR A 149 12.47 6.01 3.99
CA THR A 149 11.64 6.26 2.80
C THR A 149 11.21 7.72 2.69
N THR A 150 11.50 8.55 3.69
CA THR A 150 11.20 9.99 3.70
C THR A 150 12.39 10.86 3.32
N ASN A 151 13.57 10.28 3.16
CA ASN A 151 14.78 10.90 2.65
C ASN A 151 15.06 10.39 1.23
#